data_e99d9806170c4bcb7885ad5c8b16a4a3
#
_entry.id   e99d9806170c4bcb7885ad5c8b16a4a3
#
_cell.length_a   1.000
_cell.length_b   1.000
_cell.length_c   1.000
_cell.angle_alpha   90.00
_cell.angle_beta   90.00
_cell.angle_gamma   90.00
#
_symmetry.space_group_name_H-M   'P 1'
#
loop_
_entity.id
_entity.type
_entity.pdbx_description
1 polymer ?
#
loop_
_entity_poly.entity_id
_entity_poly.type
_entity_poly.pdbx_seq_one_letter_code
_entity_poly.pdbx_strand_id
1 'polypeptide(L)'
;PGAARRVVSVCGGSAARATHPTAPNLAEDVVAFQGEPGAFSELALKRYFQNETMQSVPCESFRCVFESVLAGQTRFGIIPIENSLAGSIHENYDLLLQYPDINIIGEKKIRIIHNLIGFSDVAISDLKAVYSHPQGLAQCAKFLDGFPDIQRVPFYDTAGSVAHIAKEKKTD
;
A
#
# COMPACT_ATOMS: atom_id res chain seq x y z
N PRO A 1 1.57 6.29 -32.30
CA PRO A 1 0.51 6.49 -31.33
C PRO A 1 0.96 5.83 -30.02
N GLY A 2 1.42 6.67 -29.06
CA GLY A 2 1.97 6.21 -27.79
C GLY A 2 0.86 5.63 -26.90
N ALA A 3 1.12 4.48 -26.28
CA ALA A 3 0.23 3.91 -25.29
C ALA A 3 0.06 4.89 -24.12
N ALA A 4 -1.19 5.21 -23.76
CA ALA A 4 -1.50 6.11 -22.66
C ALA A 4 -0.98 5.53 -21.34
N ARG A 5 -0.18 6.30 -20.61
CA ARG A 5 0.42 5.93 -19.32
C ARG A 5 -0.60 6.14 -18.20
N ARG A 6 -0.73 5.19 -17.26
CA ARG A 6 -1.95 5.06 -16.45
C ARG A 6 -1.66 4.80 -14.97
N VAL A 7 -2.28 5.57 -14.10
CA VAL A 7 -2.22 5.41 -12.65
C VAL A 7 -3.63 5.23 -12.08
N VAL A 8 -3.77 4.38 -11.07
CA VAL A 8 -5.00 4.20 -10.28
C VAL A 8 -4.82 4.91 -8.94
N SER A 9 -5.72 5.81 -8.61
CA SER A 9 -5.73 6.45 -7.30
C SER A 9 -6.42 5.58 -6.24
N VAL A 10 -5.95 5.63 -5.01
CA VAL A 10 -6.51 4.87 -3.88
C VAL A 10 -6.99 5.81 -2.80
N CYS A 11 -8.28 5.73 -2.47
CA CYS A 11 -8.89 6.44 -1.35
C CYS A 11 -9.45 5.48 -0.30
N GLY A 12 -9.35 5.84 0.96
CA GLY A 12 -10.01 5.13 2.04
C GLY A 12 -11.48 5.59 2.18
N GLY A 13 -12.45 4.78 1.77
CA GLY A 13 -13.89 5.11 1.87
C GLY A 13 -14.79 4.18 1.02
N SER A 14 -16.10 4.37 1.04
CA SER A 14 -17.12 3.49 0.42
C SER A 14 -17.14 3.57 -1.13
N ALA A 15 -17.39 2.46 -1.81
CA ALA A 15 -17.12 2.19 -3.22
C ALA A 15 -18.08 2.82 -4.23
N ALA A 16 -17.51 3.28 -5.36
CA ALA A 16 -18.19 3.43 -6.65
C ALA A 16 -17.57 2.50 -7.70
N ARG A 17 -18.39 2.04 -8.66
CA ARG A 17 -18.05 0.98 -9.63
C ARG A 17 -17.45 1.60 -10.88
N ALA A 18 -16.22 1.22 -11.23
CA ALA A 18 -15.60 1.57 -12.51
C ALA A 18 -15.70 0.40 -13.51
N THR A 19 -16.00 0.72 -14.77
CA THR A 19 -16.11 -0.25 -15.89
C THR A 19 -14.74 -0.57 -16.45
N HIS A 20 -14.44 -1.86 -16.64
CA HIS A 20 -13.19 -2.38 -17.20
C HIS A 20 -13.08 -2.26 -18.71
N PRO A 21 -11.88 -1.97 -19.23
CA PRO A 21 -11.54 -2.27 -20.63
C PRO A 21 -11.09 -3.72 -20.80
N THR A 22 -11.35 -4.25 -22.00
CA THR A 22 -11.24 -5.63 -22.45
C THR A 22 -9.82 -6.20 -22.52
N ALA A 23 -9.74 -7.49 -22.18
CA ALA A 23 -8.73 -8.57 -22.37
C ALA A 23 -7.23 -8.25 -22.52
N PRO A 24 -6.39 -8.95 -21.73
CA PRO A 24 -4.97 -8.69 -21.57
C PRO A 24 -4.05 -9.49 -22.48
N ASN A 25 -2.93 -8.88 -22.82
CA ASN A 25 -1.76 -9.54 -23.41
C ASN A 25 -0.77 -9.81 -22.25
N LEU A 26 -0.34 -11.04 -22.04
CA LEU A 26 0.40 -11.51 -20.86
C LEU A 26 1.70 -10.74 -20.50
N ALA A 27 2.26 -9.95 -21.41
CA ALA A 27 3.42 -9.09 -21.19
C ALA A 27 3.04 -7.68 -20.65
N GLU A 28 1.74 -7.35 -20.57
CA GLU A 28 1.26 -6.01 -20.30
C GLU A 28 0.57 -5.82 -18.94
N ASP A 29 0.45 -6.89 -18.15
CA ASP A 29 -0.33 -6.89 -16.91
C ASP A 29 0.54 -6.71 -15.65
N VAL A 30 1.46 -5.74 -15.71
CA VAL A 30 2.35 -5.41 -14.59
C VAL A 30 1.91 -4.09 -13.96
N VAL A 31 1.80 -4.07 -12.63
CA VAL A 31 1.37 -2.90 -11.85
C VAL A 31 2.41 -2.57 -10.79
N ALA A 32 2.91 -1.34 -10.81
CA ALA A 32 3.78 -0.81 -9.76
C ALA A 32 2.94 -0.34 -8.55
N PHE A 33 3.43 -0.57 -7.35
CA PHE A 33 2.86 -0.04 -6.11
C PHE A 33 3.97 0.35 -5.13
N GLN A 34 3.72 1.35 -4.28
CA GLN A 34 4.68 1.71 -3.24
C GLN A 34 4.50 0.81 -2.01
N GLY A 35 5.61 0.34 -1.45
CA GLY A 35 5.71 -0.49 -0.25
C GLY A 35 6.15 -1.92 -0.51
N GLU A 36 6.09 -2.73 0.52
CA GLU A 36 6.47 -4.14 0.49
C GLU A 36 5.30 -5.05 0.10
N PRO A 37 5.55 -6.28 -0.37
CA PRO A 37 4.51 -7.28 -0.54
C PRO A 37 3.67 -7.46 0.74
N GLY A 38 2.35 -7.44 0.59
CA GLY A 38 1.40 -7.42 1.71
C GLY A 38 0.93 -6.03 2.14
N ALA A 39 1.47 -4.95 1.56
CA ALA A 39 1.03 -3.58 1.83
C ALA A 39 -0.42 -3.32 1.39
N PHE A 40 -1.06 -2.29 1.97
CA PHE A 40 -2.41 -1.88 1.57
C PHE A 40 -2.51 -1.45 0.11
N SER A 41 -1.44 -0.90 -0.46
CA SER A 41 -1.37 -0.58 -1.89
C SER A 41 -1.47 -1.84 -2.76
N GLU A 42 -0.82 -2.93 -2.39
CA GLU A 42 -0.96 -4.21 -3.08
C GLU A 42 -2.36 -4.80 -2.93
N LEU A 43 -2.96 -4.69 -1.74
CA LEU A 43 -4.36 -5.11 -1.52
C LEU A 43 -5.32 -4.31 -2.42
N ALA A 44 -5.11 -3.00 -2.54
CA ALA A 44 -5.90 -2.13 -3.41
C ALA A 44 -5.76 -2.55 -4.88
N LEU A 45 -4.54 -2.86 -5.33
CA LEU A 45 -4.24 -3.39 -6.65
C LEU A 45 -5.05 -4.66 -6.94
N LYS A 46 -4.93 -5.66 -6.08
CA LYS A 46 -5.65 -6.94 -6.22
C LYS A 46 -7.18 -6.75 -6.27
N ARG A 47 -7.71 -5.82 -5.47
CA ARG A 47 -9.14 -5.51 -5.45
C ARG A 47 -9.60 -4.66 -6.62
N TYR A 48 -8.74 -3.84 -7.21
CA TYR A 48 -9.09 -3.01 -8.37
C TYR A 48 -9.16 -3.86 -9.63
N PHE A 49 -8.09 -4.59 -9.92
CA PHE A 49 -7.99 -5.37 -11.14
C PHE A 49 -8.78 -6.69 -11.10
N GLN A 50 -9.13 -7.19 -9.92
CA GLN A 50 -9.90 -8.43 -9.71
C GLN A 50 -9.39 -9.61 -10.54
N ASN A 51 -8.11 -9.58 -10.91
CA ASN A 51 -7.47 -10.55 -11.79
C ASN A 51 -6.22 -11.11 -11.08
N GLU A 52 -6.19 -12.44 -10.92
CA GLU A 52 -5.07 -13.12 -10.28
C GLU A 52 -3.79 -13.13 -11.15
N THR A 53 -3.91 -12.81 -12.44
CA THR A 53 -2.78 -12.80 -13.38
C THR A 53 -1.95 -11.51 -13.35
N MET A 54 -2.43 -10.46 -12.69
CA MET A 54 -1.68 -9.20 -12.59
C MET A 54 -0.43 -9.39 -11.74
N GLN A 55 0.73 -9.05 -12.32
CA GLN A 55 1.99 -9.04 -11.59
C GLN A 55 2.15 -7.72 -10.85
N SER A 56 2.45 -7.79 -9.55
CA SER A 56 2.72 -6.63 -8.72
C SER A 56 4.22 -6.41 -8.60
N VAL A 57 4.66 -5.15 -8.78
CA VAL A 57 6.07 -4.73 -8.63
C VAL A 57 6.15 -3.72 -7.49
N PRO A 58 6.83 -4.05 -6.37
CA PRO A 58 7.04 -3.14 -5.27
C PRO A 58 8.02 -2.03 -5.65
N CYS A 59 7.74 -0.82 -5.20
CA CYS A 59 8.58 0.35 -5.36
C CYS A 59 8.90 0.97 -3.99
N GLU A 60 10.10 1.47 -3.82
CA GLU A 60 10.55 2.07 -2.55
C GLU A 60 9.84 3.40 -2.25
N SER A 61 9.41 4.13 -3.29
CA SER A 61 8.78 5.44 -3.16
C SER A 61 7.63 5.61 -4.15
N PHE A 62 6.77 6.60 -3.90
CA PHE A 62 5.72 6.98 -4.86
C PHE A 62 6.33 7.44 -6.18
N ARG A 63 7.41 8.21 -6.15
CA ARG A 63 8.14 8.63 -7.35
C ARG A 63 8.56 7.44 -8.22
N CYS A 64 9.08 6.37 -7.62
CA CYS A 64 9.46 5.15 -8.32
C CYS A 64 8.26 4.53 -9.07
N VAL A 65 7.05 4.58 -8.51
CA VAL A 65 5.83 4.13 -9.21
C VAL A 65 5.58 4.94 -10.47
N PHE A 66 5.67 6.28 -10.38
CA PHE A 66 5.48 7.16 -11.54
C PHE A 66 6.54 6.91 -12.62
N GLU A 67 7.81 6.80 -12.22
CA GLU A 67 8.92 6.57 -13.13
C GLU A 67 8.82 5.21 -13.84
N SER A 68 8.42 4.14 -13.12
CA SER A 68 8.18 2.82 -13.70
C SER A 68 7.10 2.84 -14.78
N VAL A 69 6.01 3.56 -14.55
CA VAL A 69 4.93 3.73 -15.53
C VAL A 69 5.41 4.59 -16.71
N LEU A 70 6.15 5.67 -16.44
CA LEU A 70 6.65 6.58 -17.44
C LEU A 70 7.67 5.90 -18.37
N ALA A 71 8.55 5.07 -17.80
CA ALA A 71 9.53 4.29 -18.54
C ALA A 71 8.93 3.10 -19.32
N GLY A 72 7.64 2.77 -19.08
CA GLY A 72 6.97 1.61 -19.67
C GLY A 72 7.43 0.27 -19.07
N GLN A 73 8.07 0.29 -17.92
CA GLN A 73 8.45 -0.92 -17.17
C GLN A 73 7.21 -1.60 -16.59
N THR A 74 6.22 -0.80 -16.19
CA THR A 74 4.89 -1.26 -15.78
C THR A 74 3.82 -0.55 -16.59
N ARG A 75 2.72 -1.26 -16.88
CA ARG A 75 1.59 -0.68 -17.60
C ARG A 75 0.76 0.26 -16.73
N PHE A 76 0.68 -0.06 -15.45
CA PHE A 76 -0.10 0.69 -14.48
C PHE A 76 0.73 0.99 -13.23
N GLY A 77 0.32 2.02 -12.51
CA GLY A 77 0.75 2.30 -11.15
C GLY A 77 -0.45 2.43 -10.23
N ILE A 78 -0.29 2.13 -8.96
CA ILE A 78 -1.30 2.40 -7.94
C ILE A 78 -0.69 3.26 -6.84
N ILE A 79 -1.35 4.37 -6.53
CA ILE A 79 -0.90 5.34 -5.53
C ILE A 79 -2.04 5.70 -4.58
N PRO A 80 -1.78 5.87 -3.29
CA PRO A 80 -2.77 6.39 -2.36
C PRO A 80 -2.90 7.91 -2.52
N ILE A 81 -4.12 8.41 -2.60
CA ILE A 81 -4.41 9.85 -2.70
C ILE A 81 -4.88 10.41 -1.37
N GLU A 82 -5.65 9.65 -0.63
CA GLU A 82 -6.25 10.09 0.61
C GLU A 82 -6.40 8.94 1.61
N ASN A 83 -6.22 9.25 2.88
CA ASN A 83 -6.56 8.40 4.00
C ASN A 83 -7.53 9.17 4.90
N SER A 84 -8.71 8.61 5.19
CA SER A 84 -9.77 9.28 5.96
C SER A 84 -9.37 9.70 7.38
N LEU A 85 -8.29 9.12 7.94
CA LEU A 85 -7.77 9.51 9.27
C LEU A 85 -6.56 10.45 9.17
N ALA A 86 -5.75 10.33 8.13
CA ALA A 86 -4.52 11.10 7.95
C ALA A 86 -4.64 12.23 6.92
N GLY A 87 -5.76 12.28 6.18
CA GLY A 87 -6.00 13.29 5.15
C GLY A 87 -5.33 12.96 3.82
N SER A 88 -5.15 14.00 3.02
CA SER A 88 -4.57 13.92 1.67
C SER A 88 -3.07 13.64 1.71
N ILE A 89 -2.62 12.84 0.76
CA ILE A 89 -1.19 12.54 0.57
C ILE A 89 -0.64 13.52 -0.47
N HIS A 90 -0.25 14.70 0.00
CA HIS A 90 0.15 15.84 -0.85
C HIS A 90 1.27 15.49 -1.83
N GLU A 91 2.24 14.65 -1.43
CA GLU A 91 3.32 14.19 -2.30
C GLU A 91 2.79 13.60 -3.62
N ASN A 92 1.72 12.82 -3.58
CA ASN A 92 1.16 12.20 -4.78
C ASN A 92 0.43 13.21 -5.68
N TYR A 93 -0.15 14.27 -5.12
CA TYR A 93 -0.68 15.38 -5.93
C TYR A 93 0.45 16.14 -6.63
N ASP A 94 1.54 16.40 -5.92
CA ASP A 94 2.71 17.07 -6.50
C ASP A 94 3.35 16.22 -7.61
N LEU A 95 3.42 14.90 -7.42
CA LEU A 95 3.91 13.98 -8.45
C LEU A 95 2.99 13.95 -9.67
N LEU A 96 1.67 13.98 -9.50
CA LEU A 96 0.72 14.07 -10.63
C LEU A 96 0.94 15.34 -11.44
N LEU A 97 1.27 16.46 -10.81
CA LEU A 97 1.61 17.70 -11.51
C LEU A 97 2.98 17.63 -12.21
N GLN A 98 3.96 16.92 -11.63
CA GLN A 98 5.29 16.75 -12.21
C GLN A 98 5.31 15.81 -13.42
N TYR A 99 4.37 14.87 -13.50
CA TYR A 99 4.28 13.85 -14.56
C TYR A 99 2.98 13.99 -15.38
N PRO A 100 2.83 15.07 -16.20
CA PRO A 100 1.59 15.38 -16.90
C PRO A 100 1.18 14.35 -17.96
N ASP A 101 2.11 13.49 -18.39
CA ASP A 101 1.84 12.42 -19.35
C ASP A 101 1.18 11.18 -18.71
N ILE A 102 1.04 11.16 -17.37
CA ILE A 102 0.39 10.10 -16.64
C ILE A 102 -1.07 10.45 -16.42
N ASN A 103 -1.97 9.53 -16.77
CA ASN A 103 -3.41 9.71 -16.63
C ASN A 103 -3.98 8.85 -15.51
N ILE A 104 -4.84 9.42 -14.69
CA ILE A 104 -5.65 8.69 -13.73
C ILE A 104 -6.75 7.94 -14.49
N ILE A 105 -6.78 6.62 -14.39
CA ILE A 105 -7.75 5.76 -15.09
C ILE A 105 -8.85 5.23 -14.19
N GLY A 106 -8.71 5.40 -12.88
CA GLY A 106 -9.71 4.95 -11.94
C GLY A 106 -9.33 5.18 -10.49
N GLU A 107 -10.28 4.84 -9.62
CA GLU A 107 -10.16 4.98 -8.18
C GLU A 107 -10.57 3.68 -7.50
N LYS A 108 -9.90 3.33 -6.41
CA LYS A 108 -10.29 2.23 -5.54
C LYS A 108 -10.29 2.67 -4.08
N LYS A 109 -11.43 2.54 -3.44
CA LYS A 109 -11.55 2.70 -1.99
C LYS A 109 -11.38 1.36 -1.30
N ILE A 110 -10.52 1.32 -0.28
CA ILE A 110 -10.32 0.14 0.56
C ILE A 110 -10.49 0.52 2.03
N ARG A 111 -11.06 -0.38 2.80
CA ARG A 111 -11.09 -0.25 4.26
C ARG A 111 -9.75 -0.70 4.81
N ILE A 112 -9.08 0.18 5.55
CA ILE A 112 -7.86 -0.13 6.31
C ILE A 112 -8.27 -0.76 7.64
N ILE A 113 -7.80 -1.97 7.90
CA ILE A 113 -7.99 -2.69 9.16
C ILE A 113 -6.61 -3.10 9.63
N HIS A 114 -6.17 -2.55 10.75
CA HIS A 114 -4.91 -2.96 11.38
C HIS A 114 -5.12 -4.23 12.19
N ASN A 115 -4.14 -5.12 12.13
CA ASN A 115 -4.10 -6.34 12.90
C ASN A 115 -2.80 -6.37 13.70
N LEU A 116 -2.86 -6.80 14.96
CA LEU A 116 -1.68 -7.16 15.71
C LEU A 116 -1.25 -8.55 15.27
N ILE A 117 -0.02 -8.66 14.79
CA ILE A 117 0.54 -9.89 14.22
C ILE A 117 1.75 -10.29 15.06
N GLY A 118 1.79 -11.54 15.47
CA GLY A 118 2.88 -12.14 16.21
C GLY A 118 2.98 -13.65 15.96
N PHE A 119 3.91 -14.33 16.59
CA PHE A 119 4.01 -15.78 16.54
C PHE A 119 2.88 -16.42 17.33
N SER A 120 2.44 -17.62 16.91
CA SER A 120 1.25 -18.29 17.44
C SER A 120 1.39 -18.76 18.90
N ASP A 121 2.60 -18.88 19.39
CA ASP A 121 2.98 -19.33 20.72
C ASP A 121 3.23 -18.17 21.71
N VAL A 122 3.05 -16.93 21.28
CA VAL A 122 3.27 -15.71 22.07
C VAL A 122 1.94 -15.09 22.48
N ALA A 123 1.72 -14.91 23.77
CA ALA A 123 0.56 -14.19 24.27
C ALA A 123 0.76 -12.66 24.21
N ILE A 124 -0.32 -11.89 24.12
CA ILE A 124 -0.25 -10.43 24.11
C ILE A 124 0.45 -9.88 25.36
N SER A 125 0.27 -10.55 26.51
CA SER A 125 0.93 -10.19 27.79
C SER A 125 2.45 -10.30 27.75
N ASP A 126 2.99 -11.07 26.83
CA ASP A 126 4.42 -11.36 26.75
C ASP A 126 5.14 -10.40 25.79
N LEU A 127 4.36 -9.63 25.04
CA LEU A 127 4.89 -8.67 24.07
C LEU A 127 5.55 -7.48 24.79
N LYS A 128 6.75 -7.14 24.37
CA LYS A 128 7.52 -5.99 24.86
C LYS A 128 7.58 -4.84 23.86
N ALA A 129 7.43 -5.15 22.58
CA ALA A 129 7.50 -4.15 21.53
C ALA A 129 6.51 -4.43 20.39
N VAL A 130 5.99 -3.37 19.79
CA VAL A 130 5.19 -3.39 18.57
C VAL A 130 5.85 -2.50 17.51
N TYR A 131 6.03 -3.05 16.32
CA TYR A 131 6.67 -2.40 15.19
C TYR A 131 5.65 -2.04 14.13
N SER A 132 5.64 -0.81 13.65
CA SER A 132 4.84 -0.40 12.50
C SER A 132 5.28 0.97 11.97
N HIS A 133 4.80 1.33 10.79
CA HIS A 133 4.91 2.70 10.30
C HIS A 133 4.30 3.69 11.34
N PRO A 134 4.89 4.87 11.55
CA PRO A 134 4.40 5.85 12.54
C PRO A 134 2.90 6.14 12.44
N GLN A 135 2.38 6.24 11.22
CA GLN A 135 0.95 6.45 10.98
C GLN A 135 0.09 5.26 11.44
N GLY A 136 0.57 4.02 11.23
CA GLY A 136 -0.10 2.81 11.72
C GLY A 136 -0.16 2.78 13.26
N LEU A 137 0.96 3.10 13.92
CA LEU A 137 1.01 3.22 15.38
C LEU A 137 0.05 4.29 15.90
N ALA A 138 0.01 5.46 15.27
CA ALA A 138 -0.91 6.54 15.64
C ALA A 138 -2.38 6.14 15.49
N GLN A 139 -2.72 5.44 14.41
CA GLN A 139 -4.09 4.94 14.17
C GLN A 139 -4.51 3.86 15.16
N CYS A 140 -3.54 3.12 15.73
CA CYS A 140 -3.77 2.09 16.74
C CYS A 140 -3.59 2.60 18.18
N ALA A 141 -3.32 3.89 18.39
CA ALA A 141 -2.94 4.44 19.70
C ALA A 141 -3.94 4.06 20.80
N LYS A 142 -5.25 4.24 20.55
CA LYS A 142 -6.30 3.92 21.53
C LYS A 142 -6.27 2.45 21.98
N PHE A 143 -5.93 1.51 21.10
CA PHE A 143 -5.77 0.10 21.45
C PHE A 143 -4.48 -0.11 22.25
N LEU A 144 -3.39 0.48 21.79
CA LEU A 144 -2.06 0.35 22.41
C LEU A 144 -1.98 1.03 23.78
N ASP A 145 -2.82 2.03 24.07
CA ASP A 145 -2.91 2.66 25.39
C ASP A 145 -3.39 1.70 26.49
N GLY A 146 -4.06 0.61 26.10
CA GLY A 146 -4.40 -0.50 27.00
C GLY A 146 -3.21 -1.39 27.40
N PHE A 147 -2.04 -1.18 26.78
CA PHE A 147 -0.83 -1.98 27.00
C PHE A 147 0.38 -1.05 27.20
N PRO A 148 0.46 -0.35 28.34
CA PRO A 148 1.46 0.71 28.57
C PRO A 148 2.90 0.19 28.59
N ASP A 149 3.10 -1.09 28.90
CA ASP A 149 4.42 -1.70 28.95
C ASP A 149 4.96 -2.11 27.58
N ILE A 150 4.12 -2.10 26.53
CA ILE A 150 4.53 -2.41 25.17
C ILE A 150 5.18 -1.19 24.51
N GLN A 151 6.45 -1.30 24.17
CA GLN A 151 7.18 -0.24 23.45
C GLN A 151 6.67 -0.11 22.01
N ARG A 152 6.35 1.11 21.57
CA ARG A 152 5.95 1.43 20.18
C ARG A 152 7.19 1.82 19.40
N VAL A 153 7.61 0.95 18.48
CA VAL A 153 8.85 1.13 17.70
C VAL A 153 8.48 1.53 16.27
N PRO A 154 8.82 2.75 15.84
CA PRO A 154 8.62 3.17 14.46
C PRO A 154 9.43 2.31 13.49
N PHE A 155 8.80 1.91 12.38
CA PHE A 155 9.42 1.17 11.30
C PHE A 155 9.05 1.81 9.95
N TYR A 156 9.83 1.57 8.90
CA TYR A 156 9.65 2.26 7.62
C TYR A 156 8.33 1.89 6.90
N ASP A 157 7.80 0.68 7.14
CA ASP A 157 6.59 0.16 6.48
C ASP A 157 5.84 -0.83 7.38
N THR A 158 4.51 -0.91 7.23
CA THR A 158 3.67 -1.83 8.04
C THR A 158 3.88 -3.31 7.67
N ALA A 159 3.94 -3.63 6.39
CA ALA A 159 4.20 -4.99 5.92
C ALA A 159 5.66 -5.39 6.15
N GLY A 160 6.58 -4.44 5.93
CA GLY A 160 8.00 -4.59 6.21
C GLY A 160 8.30 -4.89 7.68
N SER A 161 7.53 -4.34 8.63
CA SER A 161 7.68 -4.67 10.05
C SER A 161 7.34 -6.12 10.36
N VAL A 162 6.33 -6.70 9.70
CA VAL A 162 5.98 -8.13 9.83
C VAL A 162 7.10 -9.01 9.29
N ALA A 163 7.64 -8.66 8.11
CA ALA A 163 8.77 -9.38 7.51
C ALA A 163 10.02 -9.31 8.40
N HIS A 164 10.27 -8.15 9.04
CA HIS A 164 11.37 -7.98 9.98
C HIS A 164 11.24 -8.90 11.20
N ILE A 165 10.06 -8.91 11.86
CA ILE A 165 9.80 -9.78 13.01
C ILE A 165 10.01 -11.25 12.63
N ALA A 166 9.48 -11.68 11.48
CA ALA A 166 9.60 -13.05 11.01
C ALA A 166 11.07 -13.45 10.74
N LYS A 167 11.84 -12.55 10.12
CA LYS A 167 13.26 -12.78 9.81
C LYS A 167 14.12 -12.85 11.05
N GLU A 168 13.94 -11.92 11.97
CA GLU A 168 14.73 -11.84 13.21
C GLU A 168 14.25 -12.84 14.28
N LYS A 169 13.15 -13.57 14.03
CA LYS A 169 12.51 -14.50 14.99
C LYS A 169 12.25 -13.83 16.35
N LYS A 170 11.84 -12.58 16.33
CA LYS A 170 11.49 -11.83 17.55
C LYS A 170 10.20 -12.37 18.14
N THR A 171 10.29 -12.87 19.35
CA THR A 171 9.15 -13.45 20.09
C THR A 171 8.71 -12.60 21.28
N ASP A 172 9.33 -11.44 21.48
CA ASP A 172 9.10 -10.51 22.59
C ASP A 172 8.72 -9.08 22.14
#